data_280bc7d0a8c1d1c4f7438dd84774dbb3
#
_entry.id   280bc7d0a8c1d1c4f7438dd84774dbb3
#
_cell.length_a   1.000
_cell.length_b   1.000
_cell.length_c   1.000
_cell.angle_alpha   90.00
_cell.angle_beta   90.00
_cell.angle_gamma   90.00
#
_symmetry.space_group_name_H-M   'P 1'
#
loop_
_entity.id
_entity.type
_entity.pdbx_description
1 polymer ?
#
loop_
_entity_poly.entity_id
_entity_poly.type
_entity_poly.pdbx_seq_one_letter_code
_entity_poly.pdbx_strand_id
1 'polypeptide(L)'
;SGSCVLHVKEHLKDEAHPEEAKKIQNNIYELSEFLTDVLKVESINASFPYKVGLHNSCHGQRGLGLSSMTERMLPQFSKPEQLLSMVKGIQLSKPKRNDECCGFGGTFCVFEEAVSVKMGKDRIAEHDDNDVDYITGGDTSCLMHLEGILKRQGSKVRTIHIAEILNSSL
;
A
#
# COMPACT_ATOMS: atom_id res chain seq x y z
N SER A 1 5.14 4.81 -4.90
CA SER A 1 3.67 4.79 -4.88
C SER A 1 3.14 3.97 -6.05
N GLY A 2 2.28 2.99 -5.73
CA GLY A 2 1.69 2.09 -6.72
C GLY A 2 0.86 2.83 -7.77
N SER A 3 0.12 3.86 -7.37
CA SER A 3 -0.70 4.68 -8.27
C SER A 3 0.15 5.40 -9.33
N CYS A 4 1.30 5.97 -8.95
CA CYS A 4 2.21 6.63 -9.89
C CYS A 4 2.82 5.63 -10.88
N VAL A 5 3.27 4.48 -10.38
CA VAL A 5 3.86 3.44 -11.24
C VAL A 5 2.85 2.91 -12.25
N LEU A 6 1.62 2.61 -11.78
CA LEU A 6 0.55 2.16 -12.67
C LEU A 6 0.24 3.21 -13.74
N HIS A 7 0.13 4.48 -13.35
CA HIS A 7 -0.13 5.57 -14.31
C HIS A 7 0.95 5.65 -15.39
N VAL A 8 2.23 5.57 -15.01
CA VAL A 8 3.33 5.56 -15.99
C VAL A 8 3.27 4.34 -16.89
N LYS A 9 3.03 3.14 -16.33
CA LYS A 9 2.92 1.89 -17.12
C LYS A 9 1.80 1.97 -18.17
N GLU A 10 0.68 2.60 -17.84
CA GLU A 10 -0.50 2.61 -18.72
C GLU A 10 -0.58 3.84 -19.64
N HIS A 11 -0.09 4.99 -19.19
CA HIS A 11 -0.42 6.27 -19.84
C HIS A 11 0.79 7.07 -20.33
N LEU A 12 2.04 6.71 -19.98
CA LEU A 12 3.20 7.44 -20.49
C LEU A 12 3.26 7.35 -22.02
N LYS A 13 3.13 8.48 -22.66
CA LYS A 13 3.27 8.62 -24.13
C LYS A 13 4.17 9.80 -24.41
N ASP A 14 5.08 9.63 -25.38
CA ASP A 14 5.90 10.69 -25.95
C ASP A 14 5.91 10.48 -27.45
N GLU A 15 5.32 11.41 -28.22
CA GLU A 15 5.24 11.30 -29.66
C GLU A 15 6.59 11.50 -30.34
N ALA A 16 7.48 12.27 -29.73
CA ALA A 16 8.84 12.51 -30.23
C ALA A 16 9.80 11.34 -29.91
N HIS A 17 9.57 10.63 -28.79
CA HIS A 17 10.47 9.58 -28.32
C HIS A 17 9.68 8.35 -27.86
N PRO A 18 8.93 7.67 -28.75
CA PRO A 18 8.03 6.57 -28.37
C PRO A 18 8.76 5.35 -27.82
N GLU A 19 9.96 5.06 -28.32
CA GLU A 19 10.78 3.94 -27.86
C GLU A 19 11.31 4.15 -26.43
N GLU A 20 11.71 5.38 -26.09
CA GLU A 20 12.15 5.74 -24.75
C GLU A 20 10.97 5.67 -23.75
N ALA A 21 9.80 6.18 -24.16
CA ALA A 21 8.60 6.08 -23.35
C ALA A 21 8.26 4.60 -23.07
N LYS A 22 8.33 3.74 -24.08
CA LYS A 22 8.10 2.30 -23.95
C LYS A 22 9.14 1.63 -23.05
N LYS A 23 10.41 2.03 -23.16
CA LYS A 23 11.47 1.53 -22.30
C LYS A 23 11.22 1.89 -20.83
N ILE A 24 10.75 3.11 -20.54
CA ILE A 24 10.39 3.53 -19.18
C ILE A 24 9.20 2.70 -18.68
N GLN A 25 8.12 2.55 -19.46
CA GLN A 25 6.97 1.72 -19.08
C GLN A 25 7.36 0.29 -18.69
N ASN A 26 8.29 -0.29 -19.43
CA ASN A 26 8.72 -1.68 -19.21
C ASN A 26 9.68 -1.84 -18.02
N ASN A 27 10.32 -0.75 -17.56
CA ASN A 27 11.37 -0.79 -16.54
C ASN A 27 11.01 0.01 -15.28
N ILE A 28 9.79 0.52 -15.14
CA ILE A 28 9.31 1.13 -13.91
C ILE A 28 8.65 0.07 -13.02
N TYR A 29 9.03 0.03 -11.76
CA TYR A 29 8.53 -0.92 -10.77
C TYR A 29 8.04 -0.21 -9.52
N GLU A 30 7.03 -0.77 -8.88
CA GLU A 30 6.70 -0.42 -7.51
C GLU A 30 7.75 -1.02 -6.56
N LEU A 31 7.95 -0.43 -5.39
CA LEU A 31 9.00 -0.84 -4.46
C LEU A 31 8.93 -2.33 -4.11
N SER A 32 7.75 -2.81 -3.74
CA SER A 32 7.57 -4.22 -3.35
C SER A 32 7.79 -5.16 -4.55
N GLU A 33 7.28 -4.78 -5.73
CA GLU A 33 7.54 -5.50 -6.98
C GLU A 33 9.04 -5.57 -7.29
N PHE A 34 9.74 -4.43 -7.17
CA PHE A 34 11.17 -4.38 -7.44
C PHE A 34 11.99 -5.26 -6.49
N LEU A 35 11.69 -5.19 -5.19
CA LEU A 35 12.41 -5.96 -4.18
C LEU A 35 12.15 -7.47 -4.30
N THR A 36 10.92 -7.87 -4.64
CA THR A 36 10.56 -9.30 -4.72
C THR A 36 10.92 -9.92 -6.07
N ASP A 37 10.60 -9.25 -7.18
CA ASP A 37 10.66 -9.87 -8.52
C ASP A 37 11.98 -9.59 -9.22
N VAL A 38 12.57 -8.40 -9.03
CA VAL A 38 13.82 -8.00 -9.68
C VAL A 38 15.02 -8.35 -8.81
N LEU A 39 15.05 -7.86 -7.57
CA LEU A 39 16.17 -8.11 -6.64
C LEU A 39 16.07 -9.46 -5.93
N LYS A 40 14.88 -10.05 -5.85
CA LYS A 40 14.64 -11.34 -5.18
C LYS A 40 15.20 -11.36 -3.77
N VAL A 41 14.89 -10.32 -2.99
CA VAL A 41 15.40 -10.15 -1.64
C VAL A 41 14.93 -11.30 -0.75
N GLU A 42 15.88 -11.97 -0.10
CA GLU A 42 15.63 -13.12 0.79
C GLU A 42 15.66 -12.74 2.27
N SER A 43 16.26 -11.60 2.62
CA SER A 43 16.33 -11.08 3.99
C SER A 43 16.40 -9.57 4.01
N ILE A 44 15.90 -8.97 5.09
CA ILE A 44 15.93 -7.51 5.32
C ILE A 44 16.50 -7.27 6.71
N ASN A 45 17.55 -6.43 6.78
CA ASN A 45 18.15 -6.06 8.07
C ASN A 45 17.40 -4.84 8.64
N ALA A 46 16.17 -5.06 9.10
CA ALA A 46 15.32 -4.05 9.71
C ALA A 46 14.66 -4.59 10.98
N SER A 47 14.29 -3.69 11.89
CA SER A 47 13.59 -4.05 13.13
C SER A 47 12.48 -3.05 13.41
N PHE A 48 11.26 -3.55 13.59
CA PHE A 48 10.08 -2.73 13.85
C PHE A 48 9.12 -3.46 14.80
N PRO A 49 9.36 -3.41 16.14
CA PRO A 49 8.64 -4.22 17.11
C PRO A 49 7.26 -3.65 17.47
N TYR A 50 6.43 -3.45 16.46
CA TYR A 50 5.07 -2.91 16.59
C TYR A 50 4.06 -3.80 15.86
N LYS A 51 2.79 -3.64 16.26
CA LYS A 51 1.67 -4.29 15.58
C LYS A 51 1.20 -3.42 14.42
N VAL A 52 1.26 -3.98 13.22
CA VAL A 52 1.09 -3.24 11.97
C VAL A 52 -0.04 -3.83 11.13
N GLY A 53 -0.99 -3.01 10.74
CA GLY A 53 -2.01 -3.36 9.76
C GLY A 53 -1.56 -2.97 8.35
N LEU A 54 -1.59 -3.91 7.41
CA LEU A 54 -1.26 -3.62 6.02
C LEU A 54 -2.50 -3.17 5.25
N HIS A 55 -2.44 -1.97 4.69
CA HIS A 55 -3.41 -1.47 3.72
C HIS A 55 -2.88 -1.72 2.29
N ASN A 56 -3.53 -2.63 1.57
CA ASN A 56 -3.28 -2.85 0.15
C ASN A 56 -4.01 -1.77 -0.67
N SER A 57 -3.26 -0.93 -1.40
CA SER A 57 -3.87 0.06 -2.28
C SER A 57 -4.53 -0.60 -3.49
N CYS A 58 -5.64 -0.03 -3.97
CA CYS A 58 -6.34 -0.55 -5.16
C CYS A 58 -5.42 -0.61 -6.39
N HIS A 59 -4.59 0.42 -6.61
CA HIS A 59 -3.65 0.47 -7.73
C HIS A 59 -2.55 -0.61 -7.60
N GLY A 60 -2.04 -0.80 -6.40
CA GLY A 60 -1.06 -1.85 -6.13
C GLY A 60 -1.64 -3.25 -6.32
N GLN A 61 -2.81 -3.50 -5.76
CA GLN A 61 -3.44 -4.81 -5.77
C GLN A 61 -4.05 -5.16 -7.13
N ARG A 62 -4.95 -4.31 -7.65
CA ARG A 62 -5.73 -4.57 -8.87
C ARG A 62 -4.98 -4.21 -10.15
N GLY A 63 -4.22 -3.12 -10.14
CA GLY A 63 -3.49 -2.63 -11.30
C GLY A 63 -2.13 -3.31 -11.48
N LEU A 64 -1.31 -3.36 -10.41
CA LEU A 64 0.05 -3.91 -10.47
C LEU A 64 0.15 -5.38 -10.04
N GLY A 65 -0.92 -5.98 -9.49
CA GLY A 65 -0.90 -7.37 -9.06
C GLY A 65 0.07 -7.65 -7.90
N LEU A 66 0.21 -6.71 -6.96
CA LEU A 66 1.12 -6.87 -5.81
C LEU A 66 0.59 -7.84 -4.76
N SER A 67 -0.72 -8.08 -4.75
CA SER A 67 -1.35 -9.05 -3.86
C SER A 67 -2.62 -9.62 -4.50
N SER A 68 -3.02 -10.81 -4.03
CA SER A 68 -4.26 -11.44 -4.46
C SER A 68 -5.48 -10.67 -3.96
N MET A 69 -6.55 -10.71 -4.76
CA MET A 69 -7.87 -10.20 -4.39
C MET A 69 -8.72 -11.32 -3.81
N THR A 70 -9.58 -11.01 -2.83
CA THR A 70 -10.47 -12.01 -2.20
C THR A 70 -11.52 -12.55 -3.17
N GLU A 71 -11.91 -11.76 -4.17
CA GLU A 71 -12.86 -12.13 -5.23
C GLU A 71 -12.34 -13.26 -6.13
N ARG A 72 -11.02 -13.44 -6.21
CA ARG A 72 -10.39 -14.49 -7.03
C ARG A 72 -10.10 -15.71 -6.18
N MET A 73 -10.65 -16.85 -6.53
CA MET A 73 -10.37 -18.14 -5.91
C MET A 73 -8.98 -18.68 -6.29
N LEU A 74 -7.94 -17.86 -6.08
CA LEU A 74 -6.55 -18.19 -6.33
C LEU A 74 -5.79 -18.29 -5.01
N PRO A 75 -4.62 -18.96 -4.98
CA PRO A 75 -3.76 -18.96 -3.80
C PRO A 75 -3.46 -17.52 -3.36
N GLN A 76 -3.62 -17.26 -2.07
CA GLN A 76 -3.39 -15.94 -1.51
C GLN A 76 -1.90 -15.64 -1.46
N PHE A 77 -1.53 -14.46 -1.96
CA PHE A 77 -0.16 -13.93 -1.88
C PHE A 77 -0.20 -12.41 -1.67
N SER A 78 0.88 -11.87 -1.11
CA SER A 78 1.10 -10.43 -0.98
C SER A 78 2.60 -10.15 -0.92
N LYS A 79 3.13 -9.46 -1.94
CA LYS A 79 4.54 -9.04 -1.97
C LYS A 79 4.88 -8.09 -0.81
N PRO A 80 4.04 -7.08 -0.49
CA PRO A 80 4.27 -6.25 0.69
C PRO A 80 4.31 -7.06 1.99
N GLU A 81 3.38 -8.00 2.19
CA GLU A 81 3.34 -8.85 3.38
C GLU A 81 4.59 -9.75 3.46
N GLN A 82 5.03 -10.30 2.34
CA GLN A 82 6.26 -11.10 2.26
C GLN A 82 7.47 -10.30 2.74
N LEU A 83 7.65 -9.07 2.28
CA LEU A 83 8.76 -8.20 2.70
C LEU A 83 8.66 -7.81 4.18
N LEU A 84 7.47 -7.41 4.63
CA LEU A 84 7.25 -7.06 6.03
C LEU A 84 7.51 -8.24 6.96
N SER A 85 7.20 -9.46 6.56
CA SER A 85 7.45 -10.67 7.38
C SER A 85 8.95 -10.94 7.64
N MET A 86 9.85 -10.33 6.85
CA MET A 86 11.30 -10.41 7.05
C MET A 86 11.81 -9.41 8.10
N VAL A 87 10.98 -8.44 8.53
CA VAL A 87 11.36 -7.40 9.48
C VAL A 87 11.29 -7.95 10.90
N LYS A 88 12.37 -7.79 11.67
CA LYS A 88 12.47 -8.32 13.03
C LYS A 88 11.47 -7.64 13.97
N GLY A 89 10.73 -8.44 14.72
CA GLY A 89 9.84 -7.98 15.78
C GLY A 89 8.48 -7.47 15.31
N ILE A 90 8.25 -7.31 14.01
CA ILE A 90 6.96 -6.88 13.47
C ILE A 90 5.86 -7.91 13.76
N GLN A 91 4.68 -7.43 14.09
CA GLN A 91 3.47 -8.25 14.24
C GLN A 91 2.45 -7.81 13.21
N LEU A 92 2.25 -8.61 12.17
CA LEU A 92 1.32 -8.28 11.10
C LEU A 92 -0.10 -8.65 11.49
N SER A 93 -1.00 -7.68 11.39
CA SER A 93 -2.44 -7.85 11.57
C SER A 93 -3.12 -8.02 10.22
N LYS A 94 -4.07 -8.94 10.14
CA LYS A 94 -4.85 -9.20 8.93
C LYS A 94 -6.28 -8.68 9.10
N PRO A 95 -6.65 -7.60 8.39
CA PRO A 95 -8.04 -7.16 8.34
C PRO A 95 -8.90 -8.22 7.64
N LYS A 96 -10.18 -8.27 7.96
CA LYS A 96 -11.13 -9.23 7.36
C LYS A 96 -11.29 -9.02 5.86
N ARG A 97 -11.25 -7.74 5.42
CA ARG A 97 -11.39 -7.32 4.02
C ARG A 97 -10.08 -6.70 3.52
N ASN A 98 -9.16 -7.54 3.06
CA ASN A 98 -7.82 -7.11 2.64
C ASN A 98 -7.79 -6.18 1.42
N ASP A 99 -8.82 -6.21 0.58
CA ASP A 99 -8.94 -5.53 -0.71
C ASP A 99 -9.90 -4.33 -0.68
N GLU A 100 -10.29 -3.87 0.52
CA GLU A 100 -11.14 -2.71 0.65
C GLU A 100 -10.38 -1.40 0.43
N CYS A 101 -10.98 -0.51 -0.37
CA CYS A 101 -10.40 0.79 -0.70
C CYS A 101 -10.43 1.74 0.51
N CYS A 102 -9.40 2.58 0.65
CA CYS A 102 -9.37 3.64 1.67
C CYS A 102 -10.31 4.82 1.39
N GLY A 103 -10.82 4.94 0.16
CA GLY A 103 -11.70 6.04 -0.24
C GLY A 103 -11.00 7.30 -0.75
N PHE A 104 -9.66 7.35 -0.85
CA PHE A 104 -8.98 8.55 -1.36
C PHE A 104 -9.39 8.87 -2.80
N GLY A 105 -9.15 7.96 -3.76
CA GLY A 105 -9.60 8.05 -5.16
C GLY A 105 -9.20 9.32 -5.93
N GLY A 106 -8.13 10.02 -5.54
CA GLY A 106 -7.69 11.26 -6.18
C GLY A 106 -8.74 12.38 -6.02
N THR A 107 -9.32 12.81 -7.13
CA THR A 107 -10.38 13.85 -7.13
C THR A 107 -11.67 13.40 -6.44
N PHE A 108 -11.90 12.10 -6.31
CA PHE A 108 -13.06 11.54 -5.61
C PHE A 108 -13.18 12.04 -4.18
N CYS A 109 -12.07 12.13 -3.44
CA CYS A 109 -12.09 12.62 -2.06
C CYS A 109 -12.48 14.11 -1.93
N VAL A 110 -12.45 14.87 -3.03
CA VAL A 110 -12.86 16.28 -3.08
C VAL A 110 -14.33 16.41 -3.50
N PHE A 111 -14.75 15.66 -4.52
CA PHE A 111 -16.11 15.76 -5.05
C PHE A 111 -17.12 14.93 -4.25
N GLU A 112 -16.69 13.83 -3.65
CA GLU A 112 -17.52 12.89 -2.89
C GLU A 112 -17.02 12.76 -1.45
N GLU A 113 -16.74 13.90 -0.79
CA GLU A 113 -16.09 13.94 0.54
C GLU A 113 -16.78 13.03 1.57
N ALA A 114 -18.10 13.07 1.66
CA ALA A 114 -18.84 12.30 2.65
C ALA A 114 -18.65 10.78 2.47
N VAL A 115 -18.67 10.30 1.23
CA VAL A 115 -18.47 8.88 0.89
C VAL A 115 -17.02 8.48 1.11
N SER A 116 -16.08 9.31 0.65
CA SER A 116 -14.65 9.12 0.82
C SER A 116 -14.26 8.98 2.30
N VAL A 117 -14.72 9.89 3.13
CA VAL A 117 -14.49 9.86 4.59
C VAL A 117 -15.13 8.62 5.23
N LYS A 118 -16.33 8.21 4.79
CA LYS A 118 -16.99 7.00 5.31
C LYS A 118 -16.16 5.75 4.98
N MET A 119 -15.70 5.62 3.73
CA MET A 119 -14.84 4.50 3.32
C MET A 119 -13.54 4.45 4.15
N GLY A 120 -12.90 5.60 4.36
CA GLY A 120 -11.69 5.67 5.17
C GLY A 120 -11.93 5.29 6.63
N LYS A 121 -13.05 5.70 7.21
CA LYS A 121 -13.46 5.31 8.58
C LYS A 121 -13.70 3.80 8.69
N ASP A 122 -14.38 3.19 7.70
CA ASP A 122 -14.63 1.75 7.69
C ASP A 122 -13.31 0.99 7.59
N ARG A 123 -12.39 1.48 6.74
CA ARG A 123 -11.06 0.88 6.63
C ARG A 123 -10.24 0.99 7.92
N ILE A 124 -10.29 2.13 8.61
CA ILE A 124 -9.64 2.33 9.90
C ILE A 124 -10.24 1.40 10.95
N ALA A 125 -11.56 1.28 11.03
CA ALA A 125 -12.23 0.42 12.01
C ALA A 125 -11.76 -1.04 11.91
N GLU A 126 -11.50 -1.56 10.72
CA GLU A 126 -10.95 -2.91 10.55
C GLU A 126 -9.52 -3.08 11.11
N HIS A 127 -8.74 -2.02 11.12
CA HIS A 127 -7.42 -2.01 11.74
C HIS A 127 -7.52 -1.80 13.26
N ASP A 128 -8.40 -0.90 13.71
CA ASP A 128 -8.66 -0.65 15.15
C ASP A 128 -9.20 -1.91 15.84
N ASP A 129 -10.10 -2.66 15.22
CA ASP A 129 -10.60 -3.96 15.72
C ASP A 129 -9.47 -4.97 15.96
N ASN A 130 -8.33 -4.78 15.30
CA ASN A 130 -7.14 -5.59 15.45
C ASN A 130 -6.09 -4.97 16.39
N ASP A 131 -6.38 -3.84 17.04
CA ASP A 131 -5.50 -3.17 18.01
C ASP A 131 -4.08 -2.93 17.45
N VAL A 132 -3.97 -2.27 16.30
CA VAL A 132 -2.69 -1.97 15.64
C VAL A 132 -2.08 -0.67 16.16
N ASP A 133 -0.75 -0.61 16.19
CA ASP A 133 0.00 0.63 16.46
C ASP A 133 0.12 1.49 15.21
N TYR A 134 0.28 0.84 14.05
CA TYR A 134 0.48 1.49 12.76
C TYR A 134 -0.36 0.87 11.65
N ILE A 135 -0.77 1.71 10.70
CA ILE A 135 -1.26 1.30 9.38
C ILE A 135 -0.18 1.60 8.35
N THR A 136 0.24 0.60 7.59
CA THR A 136 1.26 0.74 6.54
C THR A 136 0.69 0.45 5.16
N GLY A 137 1.38 0.92 4.14
CA GLY A 137 1.06 0.66 2.74
C GLY A 137 2.11 1.25 1.81
N GLY A 138 2.01 0.93 0.52
CA GLY A 138 2.91 1.43 -0.54
C GLY A 138 2.42 2.70 -1.24
N ASP A 139 1.23 3.19 -0.92
CA ASP A 139 0.65 4.39 -1.54
C ASP A 139 0.49 5.52 -0.52
N THR A 140 1.35 6.53 -0.63
CA THR A 140 1.36 7.70 0.27
C THR A 140 0.02 8.43 0.31
N SER A 141 -0.70 8.50 -0.80
CA SER A 141 -2.01 9.15 -0.88
C SER A 141 -3.06 8.45 -0.03
N CYS A 142 -3.07 7.11 -0.03
CA CYS A 142 -3.93 6.33 0.86
C CYS A 142 -3.56 6.58 2.33
N LEU A 143 -2.28 6.53 2.66
CA LEU A 143 -1.81 6.77 4.03
C LEU A 143 -2.13 8.17 4.52
N MET A 144 -1.93 9.19 3.68
CA MET A 144 -2.29 10.59 4.00
C MET A 144 -3.78 10.75 4.30
N HIS A 145 -4.64 10.11 3.50
CA HIS A 145 -6.09 10.13 3.69
C HIS A 145 -6.49 9.48 5.03
N LEU A 146 -5.99 8.28 5.29
CA LEU A 146 -6.25 7.57 6.55
C LEU A 146 -5.69 8.34 7.75
N GLU A 147 -4.50 8.92 7.65
CA GLU A 147 -3.90 9.73 8.71
C GLU A 147 -4.73 10.96 9.05
N GLY A 148 -5.27 11.65 8.03
CA GLY A 148 -6.15 12.79 8.22
C GLY A 148 -7.42 12.43 9.02
N ILE A 149 -7.99 11.25 8.75
CA ILE A 149 -9.16 10.74 9.48
C ILE A 149 -8.78 10.34 10.91
N LEU A 150 -7.69 9.59 11.10
CA LEU A 150 -7.18 9.18 12.41
C LEU A 150 -6.93 10.38 13.32
N LYS A 151 -6.28 11.43 12.81
CA LYS A 151 -6.05 12.68 13.55
C LYS A 151 -7.34 13.36 13.98
N ARG A 152 -8.35 13.43 13.09
CA ARG A 152 -9.67 14.00 13.41
C ARG A 152 -10.44 13.18 14.45
N GLN A 153 -10.22 11.88 14.51
CA GLN A 153 -10.82 10.97 15.50
C GLN A 153 -10.07 10.96 16.83
N GLY A 154 -8.91 11.62 16.93
CA GLY A 154 -8.03 11.55 18.11
C GLY A 154 -7.45 10.17 18.36
N SER A 155 -7.34 9.35 17.31
CA SER A 155 -6.76 8.01 17.39
C SER A 155 -5.27 8.05 17.73
N LYS A 156 -4.79 7.02 18.45
CA LYS A 156 -3.36 6.81 18.72
C LYS A 156 -2.64 6.09 17.58
N VAL A 157 -3.40 5.43 16.70
CA VAL A 157 -2.86 4.74 15.52
C VAL A 157 -2.23 5.75 14.58
N ARG A 158 -1.09 5.41 14.02
CA ARG A 158 -0.35 6.25 13.06
C ARG A 158 -0.27 5.58 11.70
N THR A 159 0.01 6.35 10.67
CA THR A 159 0.37 5.81 9.39
C THR A 159 1.89 5.87 9.18
N ILE A 160 2.44 4.88 8.47
CA ILE A 160 3.85 4.82 8.12
C ILE A 160 4.00 4.17 6.74
N HIS A 161 4.86 4.69 5.90
CA HIS A 161 5.10 4.09 4.59
C HIS A 161 5.91 2.80 4.73
N ILE A 162 5.60 1.79 3.91
CA ILE A 162 6.30 0.50 3.96
C ILE A 162 7.82 0.64 3.83
N ALA A 163 8.29 1.56 3.00
CA ALA A 163 9.73 1.82 2.83
C ALA A 163 10.42 2.24 4.13
N GLU A 164 9.73 2.97 5.01
CA GLU A 164 10.27 3.38 6.31
C GLU A 164 10.43 2.18 7.23
N ILE A 165 9.46 1.26 7.24
CA ILE A 165 9.56 0.01 8.01
C ILE A 165 10.70 -0.86 7.49
N LEU A 166 10.81 -1.03 6.17
CA LEU A 166 11.86 -1.84 5.56
C LEU A 166 13.28 -1.27 5.76
N ASN A 167 13.39 0.02 6.06
CA ASN A 167 14.65 0.73 6.34
C ASN A 167 14.82 1.08 7.83
N SER A 168 13.98 0.54 8.73
CA SER A 168 14.07 0.82 10.15
C SER A 168 15.23 0.06 10.79
N SER A 169 16.05 0.76 11.60
CA SER A 169 17.04 0.18 12.48
C SER A 169 16.72 0.53 13.92
N LEU A 170 16.95 -0.40 14.85
CA LEU A 170 16.93 -0.12 16.30
C LEU A 170 18.17 0.65 16.70
#